data_4112f1ff8ce6e0c3d99624f28cc3f957
#
_entry.id   4112f1ff8ce6e0c3d99624f28cc3f957
#
_cell.length_a   1.000
_cell.length_b   1.000
_cell.length_c   1.000
_cell.angle_alpha   90.00
_cell.angle_beta   90.00
_cell.angle_gamma   90.00
#
_symmetry.space_group_name_H-M   'P 1'
#
loop_
_entity.id
_entity.type
_entity.pdbx_description
1 polymer ?
#
loop_
_entity_poly.entity_id
_entity_poly.type
_entity_poly.pdbx_seq_one_letter_code
_entity_poly.pdbx_strand_id
1 'polypeptide(L)'
;MKKSLLVLLSTLVVSTAAMANENSAKGLNVIITSGDAQTQMMGMALSMATLKQKKEVIMTLCSKGGDLAVKDMESPILKPMNKSPKMMLQALINEGAKVELCPI
;
A
#
# COMPACT_ATOMS: atom_id res chain seq x y z
N MET A 1 -41.03 -9.38 -34.06
CA MET A 1 -41.27 -9.56 -32.64
C MET A 1 -40.15 -10.23 -31.88
N LYS A 2 -39.38 -11.08 -32.51
CA LYS A 2 -38.25 -11.73 -31.82
C LYS A 2 -37.02 -10.85 -31.71
N LYS A 3 -36.96 -9.72 -32.38
CA LYS A 3 -35.81 -8.81 -32.37
C LYS A 3 -35.81 -7.82 -31.21
N SER A 4 -36.96 -7.59 -30.58
CA SER A 4 -37.04 -6.66 -29.45
C SER A 4 -36.69 -7.29 -28.12
N LEU A 5 -36.65 -8.61 -28.03
CA LEU A 5 -36.25 -9.31 -26.80
C LEU A 5 -34.73 -9.40 -26.63
N LEU A 6 -34.00 -9.30 -27.72
CA LEU A 6 -32.53 -9.37 -27.69
C LEU A 6 -31.87 -8.04 -27.30
N VAL A 7 -32.59 -6.95 -27.45
CA VAL A 7 -32.08 -5.61 -27.12
C VAL A 7 -32.19 -5.31 -25.63
N LEU A 8 -33.10 -5.98 -24.93
CA LEU A 8 -33.28 -5.76 -23.50
C LEU A 8 -32.25 -6.48 -22.60
N LEU A 9 -31.58 -7.49 -23.15
CA LEU A 9 -30.57 -8.22 -22.38
C LEU A 9 -29.17 -7.58 -22.40
N SER A 10 -28.94 -6.65 -23.30
CA SER A 10 -27.61 -6.04 -23.43
C SER A 10 -27.39 -4.80 -22.55
N THR A 11 -28.41 -4.33 -21.86
CA THR A 11 -28.31 -3.10 -21.09
C THR A 11 -28.03 -3.30 -19.61
N LEU A 12 -27.95 -4.53 -19.14
CA LEU A 12 -27.80 -4.80 -17.70
C LEU A 12 -26.35 -4.96 -17.23
N VAL A 13 -25.37 -4.94 -18.12
CA VAL A 13 -24.00 -5.30 -17.77
C VAL A 13 -23.09 -4.09 -17.50
N VAL A 14 -23.58 -2.88 -17.72
CA VAL A 14 -22.70 -1.70 -17.72
C VAL A 14 -22.68 -0.92 -16.41
N SER A 15 -23.53 -1.27 -15.44
CA SER A 15 -23.68 -0.42 -14.26
C SER A 15 -22.78 -0.74 -13.07
N THR A 16 -22.00 -1.83 -13.10
CA THR A 16 -21.19 -2.21 -11.94
C THR A 16 -19.75 -1.73 -11.98
N ALA A 17 -19.25 -1.29 -13.13
CA ALA A 17 -17.85 -0.89 -13.25
C ALA A 17 -17.59 0.58 -12.89
N ALA A 18 -18.63 1.42 -12.84
CA ALA A 18 -18.48 2.85 -12.62
C ALA A 18 -18.36 3.26 -11.15
N MET A 19 -18.77 2.40 -10.22
CA MET A 19 -18.77 2.74 -8.79
C MET A 19 -17.43 2.58 -8.11
N ALA A 20 -16.50 1.83 -8.69
CA ALA A 20 -15.22 1.55 -8.05
C ALA A 20 -14.24 2.72 -8.10
N ASN A 21 -14.45 3.71 -8.99
CA ASN A 21 -13.51 4.80 -9.20
C ASN A 21 -13.86 6.11 -8.49
N GLU A 22 -15.10 6.29 -8.05
CA GLU A 22 -15.52 7.56 -7.46
C GLU A 22 -15.00 7.77 -6.04
N ASN A 23 -14.64 6.70 -5.34
CA ASN A 23 -14.17 6.76 -3.97
C ASN A 23 -12.74 6.27 -3.80
N SER A 24 -11.95 6.22 -4.86
CA SER A 24 -10.55 5.81 -4.72
C SER A 24 -9.78 6.90 -3.99
N ALA A 25 -9.07 6.52 -2.94
CA ALA A 25 -8.25 7.44 -2.16
C ALA A 25 -7.13 8.01 -3.03
N LYS A 26 -6.75 9.25 -2.73
CA LYS A 26 -5.64 9.92 -3.44
C LYS A 26 -4.29 9.44 -2.97
N GLY A 27 -4.22 8.79 -1.82
CA GLY A 27 -2.99 8.32 -1.26
C GLY A 27 -3.23 7.46 -0.04
N LEU A 28 -2.15 7.02 0.57
CA LEU A 28 -2.17 6.18 1.76
C LEU A 28 -1.29 6.80 2.84
N ASN A 29 -1.84 6.90 4.03
CA ASN A 29 -1.08 7.32 5.21
C ASN A 29 -0.91 6.09 6.10
N VAL A 30 0.33 5.66 6.28
CA VAL A 30 0.67 4.45 7.04
C VAL A 30 1.42 4.85 8.29
N ILE A 31 0.99 4.33 9.42
CA ILE A 31 1.70 4.53 10.68
C ILE A 31 2.19 3.17 11.16
N ILE A 32 3.51 3.02 11.28
CA ILE A 32 4.14 1.78 11.75
C ILE A 32 4.55 2.00 13.21
N THR A 33 3.90 1.27 14.10
CA THR A 33 4.18 1.33 15.53
C THR A 33 4.79 0.04 16.08
N SER A 34 4.74 -1.02 15.31
CA SER A 34 5.13 -2.36 15.74
C SER A 34 6.60 -2.65 15.45
N GLY A 35 7.22 -3.39 16.36
CA GLY A 35 8.55 -3.97 16.11
C GLY A 35 8.50 -5.31 15.39
N ASP A 36 7.31 -5.86 15.17
CA ASP A 36 7.16 -7.14 14.49
C ASP A 36 7.42 -7.02 12.99
N ALA A 37 8.36 -7.84 12.51
CA ALA A 37 8.82 -7.74 11.13
C ALA A 37 7.73 -8.05 10.11
N GLN A 38 6.84 -8.99 10.41
CA GLN A 38 5.74 -9.31 9.49
C GLN A 38 4.73 -8.19 9.40
N THR A 39 4.40 -7.59 10.53
CA THR A 39 3.50 -6.43 10.58
C THR A 39 4.09 -5.27 9.79
N GLN A 40 5.38 -5.01 9.99
CA GLN A 40 6.08 -3.96 9.25
C GLN A 40 6.05 -4.24 7.75
N MET A 41 6.32 -5.49 7.36
CA MET A 41 6.32 -5.88 5.95
C MET A 41 4.95 -5.70 5.30
N MET A 42 3.87 -5.97 6.02
CA MET A 42 2.52 -5.74 5.51
C MET A 42 2.30 -4.26 5.18
N GLY A 43 2.72 -3.38 6.07
CA GLY A 43 2.64 -1.95 5.81
C GLY A 43 3.47 -1.53 4.60
N MET A 44 4.66 -2.11 4.47
CA MET A 44 5.53 -1.84 3.32
C MET A 44 4.90 -2.32 2.01
N ALA A 45 4.31 -3.52 2.01
CA ALA A 45 3.69 -4.08 0.81
C ALA A 45 2.49 -3.25 0.35
N LEU A 46 1.65 -2.83 1.28
CA LEU A 46 0.50 -1.96 0.96
C LEU A 46 0.98 -0.61 0.41
N SER A 47 2.01 -0.07 0.99
CA SER A 47 2.59 1.20 0.54
C SER A 47 3.15 1.08 -0.87
N MET A 48 3.88 0.00 -1.15
CA MET A 48 4.43 -0.22 -2.48
C MET A 48 3.34 -0.38 -3.52
N ALA A 49 2.28 -1.13 -3.20
CA ALA A 49 1.14 -1.28 -4.10
C ALA A 49 0.48 0.08 -4.40
N THR A 50 0.40 0.94 -3.40
CA THR A 50 -0.15 2.29 -3.57
C THR A 50 0.73 3.15 -4.50
N LEU A 51 2.04 3.08 -4.32
CA LEU A 51 2.99 3.80 -5.19
C LEU A 51 2.90 3.32 -6.63
N LYS A 52 2.71 2.02 -6.85
CA LYS A 52 2.55 1.48 -8.19
C LYS A 52 1.30 1.99 -8.89
N GLN A 53 0.31 2.42 -8.13
CA GLN A 53 -0.89 3.06 -8.67
C GLN A 53 -0.70 4.57 -8.89
N LYS A 54 0.52 5.07 -8.72
CA LYS A 54 0.88 6.49 -8.84
C LYS A 54 0.15 7.38 -7.85
N LYS A 55 -0.09 6.84 -6.66
CA LYS A 55 -0.70 7.58 -5.56
C LYS A 55 0.34 7.94 -4.51
N GLU A 56 0.04 8.94 -3.71
CA GLU A 56 0.95 9.38 -2.65
C GLU A 56 0.98 8.41 -1.49
N VAL A 57 2.15 8.23 -0.89
CA VAL A 57 2.32 7.47 0.34
C VAL A 57 3.08 8.32 1.34
N ILE A 58 2.50 8.47 2.52
CA ILE A 58 3.15 9.07 3.67
C ILE A 58 3.23 8.01 4.75
N MET A 59 4.43 7.70 5.20
CA MET A 59 4.66 6.69 6.23
C MET A 59 5.28 7.35 7.46
N THR A 60 4.69 7.11 8.62
CA THR A 60 5.19 7.62 9.89
C THR A 60 5.64 6.44 10.74
N LEU A 61 6.88 6.50 11.21
CA LEU A 61 7.47 5.45 12.06
C LEU A 61 7.45 5.94 13.50
N CYS A 62 6.70 5.22 14.34
CA CYS A 62 6.54 5.57 15.74
C CYS A 62 6.89 4.39 16.64
N SER A 63 7.27 4.67 17.88
CA SER A 63 7.58 3.65 18.87
C SER A 63 8.62 2.67 18.29
N LYS A 64 8.39 1.36 18.42
CA LYS A 64 9.32 0.36 17.89
C LYS A 64 9.39 0.33 16.36
N GLY A 65 8.38 0.87 15.68
CA GLY A 65 8.46 1.06 14.23
C GLY A 65 9.58 2.02 13.83
N GLY A 66 9.96 2.93 14.71
CA GLY A 66 11.08 3.85 14.49
C GLY A 66 12.44 3.17 14.38
N ASP A 67 12.57 1.94 14.88
CA ASP A 67 13.81 1.17 14.76
C ASP A 67 14.19 0.91 13.29
N LEU A 68 13.22 0.94 12.39
CA LEU A 68 13.48 0.80 10.96
C LEU A 68 14.36 1.92 10.40
N ALA A 69 14.35 3.07 11.05
CA ALA A 69 15.16 4.22 10.63
C ALA A 69 16.57 4.21 11.27
N VAL A 70 16.80 3.33 12.23
CA VAL A 70 18.10 3.24 12.91
C VAL A 70 19.04 2.40 12.06
N LYS A 71 20.18 2.98 11.73
CA LYS A 71 21.12 2.41 10.76
C LYS A 71 21.64 1.02 11.17
N ASP A 72 21.90 0.83 12.46
CA ASP A 72 22.54 -0.38 12.98
C ASP A 72 21.56 -1.44 13.49
N MET A 73 20.26 -1.17 13.43
CA MET A 73 19.26 -2.13 13.87
C MET A 73 19.02 -3.20 12.82
N GLU A 74 19.01 -4.44 13.26
CA GLU A 74 18.77 -5.57 12.37
C GLU A 74 17.31 -5.63 11.95
N SER A 75 17.10 -6.04 10.71
CA SER A 75 15.78 -6.24 10.16
C SER A 75 15.78 -7.59 9.43
N PRO A 76 15.00 -8.57 9.90
CA PRO A 76 15.10 -9.92 9.36
C PRO A 76 14.54 -10.02 7.95
N ILE A 77 15.16 -10.89 7.17
CA ILE A 77 14.68 -11.18 5.82
C ILE A 77 13.50 -12.14 5.88
N LEU A 78 12.40 -11.75 5.27
CA LEU A 78 11.16 -12.52 5.28
C LEU A 78 10.92 -13.20 3.93
N LYS A 79 10.42 -14.41 3.98
CA LYS A 79 10.02 -15.16 2.79
C LYS A 79 8.53 -14.98 2.53
N PRO A 80 8.03 -15.08 1.30
CA PRO A 80 8.75 -15.49 0.08
C PRO A 80 9.47 -14.36 -0.63
N MET A 81 9.36 -13.13 -0.20
CA MET A 81 9.92 -11.97 -0.90
C MET A 81 11.44 -11.88 -0.80
N ASN A 82 12.03 -12.56 0.17
CA ASN A 82 13.48 -12.51 0.47
C ASN A 82 13.97 -11.08 0.71
N LYS A 83 13.17 -10.29 1.40
CA LYS A 83 13.49 -8.91 1.74
C LYS A 83 13.16 -8.64 3.20
N SER A 84 13.93 -7.75 3.81
CA SER A 84 13.62 -7.27 5.14
C SER A 84 12.70 -6.04 5.06
N PRO A 85 11.96 -5.73 6.13
CA PRO A 85 11.20 -4.48 6.18
C PRO A 85 12.07 -3.25 5.91
N LYS A 86 13.31 -3.26 6.40
CA LYS A 86 14.24 -2.16 6.19
C LYS A 86 14.61 -1.98 4.73
N MET A 87 14.82 -3.08 4.02
CA MET A 87 15.08 -3.06 2.58
C MET A 87 13.87 -2.50 1.81
N MET A 88 12.68 -2.91 2.21
CA MET A 88 11.45 -2.40 1.61
C MET A 88 11.24 -0.92 1.90
N LEU A 89 11.58 -0.48 3.11
CA LEU A 89 11.51 0.94 3.44
C LEU A 89 12.41 1.76 2.52
N GLN A 90 13.62 1.29 2.30
CA GLN A 90 14.56 1.97 1.40
C GLN A 90 14.01 2.03 -0.02
N ALA A 91 13.42 0.93 -0.49
CA ALA A 91 12.81 0.90 -1.81
C ALA A 91 11.64 1.89 -1.91
N LEU A 92 10.82 1.99 -0.86
CA LEU A 92 9.71 2.93 -0.82
C LEU A 92 10.19 4.37 -0.93
N ILE A 93 11.25 4.71 -0.19
CA ILE A 93 11.84 6.05 -0.25
C ILE A 93 12.34 6.34 -1.67
N ASN A 94 13.01 5.38 -2.28
CA ASN A 94 13.50 5.53 -3.65
C ASN A 94 12.39 5.70 -4.68
N GLU A 95 11.21 5.12 -4.41
CA GLU A 95 10.05 5.25 -5.29
C GLU A 95 9.21 6.49 -5.01
N GLY A 96 9.60 7.31 -4.04
CA GLY A 96 8.95 8.58 -3.79
C GLY A 96 8.04 8.65 -2.58
N ALA A 97 8.02 7.63 -1.74
CA ALA A 97 7.26 7.69 -0.49
C ALA A 97 7.89 8.70 0.47
N LYS A 98 7.04 9.45 1.15
CA LYS A 98 7.49 10.35 2.20
C LYS A 98 7.50 9.60 3.54
N VAL A 99 8.66 9.50 4.16
CA VAL A 99 8.81 8.80 5.44
C VAL A 99 9.19 9.79 6.52
N GLU A 100 8.45 9.76 7.61
CA GLU A 100 8.64 10.64 8.75
C GLU A 100 8.82 9.83 10.03
N LEU A 101 9.54 10.40 10.97
CA LEU A 101 9.70 9.83 12.30
C LEU A 101 8.80 10.57 13.28
N CYS A 102 8.12 9.79 14.13
CA CYS A 102 7.36 10.34 15.23
C CYS A 102 8.33 10.95 16.26
N PRO A 103 8.10 12.18 16.72
CA PRO A 103 9.08 12.87 17.60
C PRO A 103 9.00 12.47 19.07
N ILE A 104 8.73 11.24 19.38
CA ILE A 104 8.67 10.79 20.78
C ILE A 104 9.92 10.04 21.16
#